data_327dad799866fadc6675d0288b3a987f
#
_entry.id   327dad799866fadc6675d0288b3a987f
#
_cell.length_a   1.000
_cell.length_b   1.000
_cell.length_c   1.000
_cell.angle_alpha   90.00
_cell.angle_beta   90.00
_cell.angle_gamma   90.00
#
_symmetry.space_group_name_H-M   'P 1'
#
loop_
_entity.id
_entity.type
_entity.pdbx_description
1 polymer ?
#
loop_
_entity_poly.entity_id
_entity_poly.type
_entity_poly.pdbx_seq_one_letter_code
_entity_poly.pdbx_strand_id
1 'polypeptide(L)'
;MEQIKHECGVAMVRLLKPLRHYYEKYGAYTYGLNKLYLLMEKQHNRGQEAAGVGCVKLNVEPGSEYINRERALGSGAIQEIFDKVNREIDAAMHCEESIENVPYIGELYMGHLRYSTTGKSGMSYVHPFLRRNNWRSRNLLLCGNFNMTNVDQIFNTVVSQGQHPRIYSDTFIILEQLGHALDMEHDRLYREYRDKAADGNGLARLIEDNINVDNILRDQARLWDGGFVICGMTGSGDMFALRDSKGIRPAFYYHDDEIVVVASERPVIQTVLNVGVDDVRELTPGSALIVGKNGGISVDDILGEGENRRCSFERIYFSRGSDKDIYKERKALGENVVPDLLEAVGHDLDNTVFSFIPNTAEVAFYGMMEGLEARLAKQKADAIKALDASAADYDRRLAEILNKRLRQEKVAIKDIKLRTFIAEGASRNDLAAHVYDVTYGVVRETDNLVVIDDSIVRGTTLKQSIIRMLDRLNPKKIVVVSSSPQVRYPDCYGIDMSRMGEFIAFKAAIELLKYRGMQSVIDETYAECLRQLELPMDEMENAVKRIYAPFTDREISRKMAEMLTPAGTRAEVEIVYQSIDGLHRAITSCPGDWYFSGDYPTPGGNRLVDQAFVNYYEGNADKR
;
A
#
# COMPACT_ATOMS: atom_id res chain seq x y z
N MET A 1 -4.22 -14.56 13.13
CA MET A 1 -4.82 -13.52 12.28
C MET A 1 -3.88 -13.35 11.09
N GLU A 2 -4.22 -13.87 9.93
CA GLU A 2 -3.53 -13.47 8.71
C GLU A 2 -4.05 -12.09 8.33
N GLN A 3 -3.42 -11.04 8.84
CA GLN A 3 -3.60 -9.72 8.28
C GLN A 3 -3.08 -9.75 6.85
N ILE A 4 -3.80 -9.10 5.95
CA ILE A 4 -3.26 -8.75 4.64
C ILE A 4 -1.97 -8.01 4.95
N LYS A 5 -0.88 -8.55 4.43
CA LYS A 5 0.43 -8.02 4.70
C LYS A 5 0.59 -6.71 3.93
N HIS A 6 1.15 -5.70 4.61
CA HIS A 6 1.20 -4.32 4.16
C HIS A 6 2.22 -4.10 3.02
N GLU A 7 2.17 -2.94 2.41
CA GLU A 7 3.11 -2.50 1.39
C GLU A 7 4.37 -1.88 1.99
N CYS A 8 5.45 -1.81 1.19
CA CYS A 8 6.66 -1.10 1.56
C CYS A 8 6.43 0.41 1.73
N GLY A 9 7.23 1.04 2.58
CA GLY A 9 7.31 2.49 2.73
C GLY A 9 8.67 3.02 2.28
N VAL A 10 8.68 4.14 1.57
CA VAL A 10 9.90 4.84 1.16
C VAL A 10 9.96 6.22 1.81
N ALA A 11 11.18 6.64 2.16
CA ALA A 11 11.46 7.99 2.64
C ALA A 11 12.80 8.46 2.09
N MET A 12 12.88 9.71 1.62
CA MET A 12 14.13 10.34 1.21
C MET A 12 14.23 11.74 1.77
N VAL A 13 15.42 12.17 2.07
CA VAL A 13 15.75 13.53 2.54
C VAL A 13 17.00 14.02 1.83
N ARG A 14 16.95 15.22 1.25
CA ARG A 14 18.08 15.93 0.69
C ARG A 14 18.20 17.30 1.36
N LEU A 15 19.32 17.57 1.99
CA LEU A 15 19.66 18.86 2.58
C LEU A 15 20.31 19.75 1.51
N LEU A 16 19.78 20.95 1.28
CA LEU A 16 20.21 21.85 0.20
C LEU A 16 21.24 22.89 0.65
N LYS A 17 21.42 23.07 1.97
CA LYS A 17 22.41 23.97 2.57
C LYS A 17 23.58 23.16 3.14
N PRO A 18 24.74 23.78 3.42
CA PRO A 18 25.83 23.14 4.14
C PRO A 18 25.38 22.62 5.53
N LEU A 19 25.94 21.52 6.01
CA LEU A 19 25.58 20.90 7.30
C LEU A 19 25.65 21.89 8.49
N ARG A 20 26.60 22.83 8.44
CA ARG A 20 26.77 23.88 9.44
C ARG A 20 25.52 24.75 9.58
N HIS A 21 24.80 25.06 8.48
CA HIS A 21 23.55 25.82 8.51
C HIS A 21 22.50 25.15 9.42
N TYR A 22 22.35 23.81 9.32
CA TYR A 22 21.38 23.08 10.14
C TYR A 22 21.78 23.03 11.61
N TYR A 23 23.08 22.94 11.88
CA TYR A 23 23.58 23.04 13.26
C TYR A 23 23.30 24.42 13.86
N GLU A 24 23.60 25.49 13.13
CA GLU A 24 23.36 26.87 13.59
C GLU A 24 21.87 27.18 13.78
N LYS A 25 21.01 26.67 12.91
CA LYS A 25 19.56 26.95 12.93
C LYS A 25 18.76 26.01 13.84
N TYR A 26 19.10 24.72 13.85
CA TYR A 26 18.32 23.67 14.52
C TYR A 26 19.08 22.97 15.65
N GLY A 27 20.32 23.32 15.89
CA GLY A 27 21.15 22.78 16.99
C GLY A 27 21.72 21.39 16.75
N ALA A 28 21.62 20.82 15.53
CA ALA A 28 22.05 19.45 15.27
C ALA A 28 22.59 19.22 13.86
N TYR A 29 23.77 18.64 13.74
CA TYR A 29 24.30 18.11 12.47
C TYR A 29 23.49 16.90 11.95
N THR A 30 22.81 16.20 12.85
CA THR A 30 21.94 15.05 12.54
C THR A 30 20.54 15.46 12.05
N TYR A 31 20.29 16.73 11.74
CA TYR A 31 18.97 17.23 11.34
C TYR A 31 18.30 16.38 10.25
N GLY A 32 19.02 16.08 9.15
CA GLY A 32 18.49 15.26 8.06
C GLY A 32 18.21 13.82 8.47
N LEU A 33 19.08 13.22 9.28
CA LEU A 33 18.90 11.88 9.84
C LEU A 33 17.68 11.81 10.79
N ASN A 34 17.50 12.84 11.61
CA ASN A 34 16.35 12.95 12.52
C ASN A 34 15.03 13.08 11.74
N LYS A 35 15.04 13.83 10.63
CA LYS A 35 13.87 13.90 9.74
C LYS A 35 13.58 12.56 9.08
N LEU A 36 14.61 11.84 8.62
CA LEU A 36 14.44 10.48 8.09
C LEU A 36 13.84 9.54 9.12
N TYR A 37 14.35 9.53 10.36
CA TYR A 37 13.79 8.74 11.46
C TYR A 37 12.29 8.97 11.64
N LEU A 38 11.89 10.23 11.74
CA LEU A 38 10.49 10.60 11.92
C LEU A 38 9.61 10.20 10.72
N LEU A 39 10.13 10.34 9.49
CA LEU A 39 9.42 9.89 8.29
C LEU A 39 9.20 8.37 8.31
N MET A 40 10.20 7.60 8.72
CA MET A 40 10.10 6.14 8.82
C MET A 40 9.13 5.73 9.95
N GLU A 41 9.25 6.30 11.14
CA GLU A 41 8.35 6.02 12.27
C GLU A 41 6.89 6.37 11.94
N LYS A 42 6.65 7.47 11.26
CA LYS A 42 5.30 7.84 10.83
C LYS A 42 4.73 6.92 9.74
N GLN A 43 5.56 6.15 9.05
CA GLN A 43 5.16 5.14 8.05
C GLN A 43 5.27 3.69 8.55
N HIS A 44 5.50 3.45 9.85
CA HIS A 44 5.67 2.10 10.40
C HIS A 44 4.47 1.16 10.14
N ASN A 45 3.30 1.71 9.83
CA ASN A 45 2.13 0.94 9.40
C ASN A 45 2.37 0.20 8.07
N ARG A 46 3.28 0.65 7.20
CA ARG A 46 3.55 0.04 5.89
C ARG A 46 4.45 -1.19 6.01
N GLY A 47 5.68 -1.08 6.49
CA GLY A 47 6.62 -2.19 6.57
C GLY A 47 7.05 -2.51 8.00
N GLN A 48 6.79 -3.74 8.46
CA GLN A 48 7.09 -4.19 9.83
C GLN A 48 8.02 -5.40 9.89
N GLU A 49 8.50 -5.91 8.76
CA GLU A 49 9.37 -7.10 8.72
C GLU A 49 10.85 -6.77 8.73
N ALA A 50 11.19 -5.63 8.19
CA ALA A 50 12.56 -5.14 8.14
C ALA A 50 12.59 -3.64 7.82
N ALA A 51 13.70 -3.00 8.11
CA ALA A 51 13.98 -1.64 7.73
C ALA A 51 15.42 -1.48 7.28
N GLY A 52 15.69 -0.38 6.56
CA GLY A 52 17.06 -0.02 6.23
C GLY A 52 17.20 1.46 5.92
N VAL A 53 18.38 1.98 6.16
CA VAL A 53 18.76 3.37 5.90
C VAL A 53 20.04 3.44 5.07
N GLY A 54 20.14 4.49 4.26
CA GLY A 54 21.33 4.85 3.52
C GLY A 54 21.62 6.34 3.67
N CYS A 55 22.89 6.71 3.68
CA CYS A 55 23.37 8.09 3.67
C CYS A 55 24.46 8.24 2.62
N VAL A 56 24.42 9.33 1.86
CA VAL A 56 25.49 9.77 0.96
C VAL A 56 25.96 11.15 1.39
N LYS A 57 27.29 11.29 1.53
CA LYS A 57 27.96 12.52 1.94
C LYS A 57 28.66 13.15 0.73
N LEU A 58 28.49 14.45 0.54
CA LEU A 58 29.02 15.15 -0.62
C LEU A 58 30.48 15.55 -0.47
N ASN A 59 30.83 16.10 0.68
CA ASN A 59 32.13 16.75 0.93
C ASN A 59 32.99 15.88 1.83
N VAL A 60 33.50 14.77 1.28
CA VAL A 60 34.37 13.84 2.00
C VAL A 60 35.66 13.65 1.23
N GLU A 61 36.79 13.74 1.93
CA GLU A 61 38.13 13.54 1.34
C GLU A 61 38.38 12.06 1.02
N PRO A 62 39.19 11.79 -0.02
CA PRO A 62 39.62 10.42 -0.33
C PRO A 62 40.28 9.73 0.87
N GLY A 63 39.85 8.51 1.14
CA GLY A 63 40.30 7.73 2.32
C GLY A 63 39.21 7.63 3.41
N SER A 64 38.13 8.41 3.31
CA SER A 64 36.99 8.35 4.22
C SER A 64 35.74 7.78 3.54
N GLU A 65 34.88 7.09 4.31
CA GLU A 65 33.63 6.51 3.79
C GLU A 65 32.60 7.60 3.54
N TYR A 66 32.04 7.64 2.35
CA TYR A 66 31.02 8.61 1.94
C TYR A 66 29.64 8.00 1.70
N ILE A 67 29.51 6.66 1.72
CA ILE A 67 28.23 5.95 1.64
C ILE A 67 28.08 5.07 2.88
N ASN A 68 27.17 5.41 3.76
CA ASN A 68 26.82 4.60 4.91
C ASN A 68 25.48 3.90 4.66
N ARG A 69 25.35 2.66 5.15
CA ARG A 69 24.14 1.85 5.02
C ARG A 69 23.98 0.93 6.21
N GLU A 70 22.78 0.93 6.82
CA GLU A 70 22.42 -0.01 7.88
C GLU A 70 21.06 -0.65 7.60
N ARG A 71 20.88 -1.90 8.04
CA ARG A 71 19.65 -2.67 7.81
C ARG A 71 19.40 -3.61 8.99
N ALA A 72 18.11 -3.82 9.32
CA ALA A 72 17.71 -4.74 10.38
C ALA A 72 16.44 -5.51 10.00
N LEU A 73 16.22 -6.65 10.65
CA LEU A 73 15.05 -7.51 10.50
C LEU A 73 14.15 -7.39 11.74
N GLY A 74 12.85 -7.61 11.53
CA GLY A 74 11.87 -7.66 12.61
C GLY A 74 11.13 -6.35 12.85
N SER A 75 10.12 -6.40 13.70
CA SER A 75 9.22 -5.27 13.98
C SER A 75 9.88 -4.11 14.74
N GLY A 76 11.03 -4.33 15.36
CA GLY A 76 11.84 -3.30 16.02
C GLY A 76 12.98 -2.76 15.15
N ALA A 77 13.02 -3.09 13.87
CA ALA A 77 14.14 -2.79 12.98
C ALA A 77 14.49 -1.29 12.90
N ILE A 78 13.51 -0.39 12.91
CA ILE A 78 13.76 1.06 12.91
C ILE A 78 14.57 1.45 14.15
N GLN A 79 14.10 1.08 15.33
CA GLN A 79 14.77 1.42 16.59
C GLN A 79 16.18 0.82 16.64
N GLU A 80 16.34 -0.46 16.27
CA GLU A 80 17.64 -1.14 16.24
C GLU A 80 18.65 -0.41 15.34
N ILE A 81 18.23 0.01 14.13
CA ILE A 81 19.08 0.75 13.21
C ILE A 81 19.50 2.10 13.80
N PHE A 82 18.55 2.89 14.29
CA PHE A 82 18.88 4.23 14.79
C PHE A 82 19.65 4.22 16.09
N ASP A 83 19.45 3.22 16.97
CA ASP A 83 20.29 3.01 18.16
C ASP A 83 21.74 2.67 17.79
N LYS A 84 21.95 1.86 16.72
CA LYS A 84 23.27 1.53 16.22
C LYS A 84 23.92 2.75 15.57
N VAL A 85 23.22 3.43 14.66
CA VAL A 85 23.69 4.62 13.95
C VAL A 85 24.08 5.72 14.94
N ASN A 86 23.24 6.00 15.96
CA ASN A 86 23.55 7.01 16.97
C ASN A 86 24.81 6.66 17.77
N ARG A 87 24.99 5.40 18.15
CA ARG A 87 26.24 4.96 18.83
C ARG A 87 27.49 5.14 17.96
N GLU A 88 27.39 4.89 16.64
CA GLU A 88 28.50 5.10 15.71
C GLU A 88 28.81 6.60 15.56
N ILE A 89 27.77 7.45 15.47
CA ILE A 89 27.92 8.92 15.45
C ILE A 89 28.60 9.41 16.73
N ASP A 90 28.07 9.02 17.90
CA ASP A 90 28.61 9.45 19.20
C ASP A 90 30.07 9.04 19.37
N ALA A 91 30.42 7.82 18.97
CA ALA A 91 31.81 7.34 19.03
C ALA A 91 32.72 8.14 18.10
N ALA A 92 32.28 8.42 16.87
CA ALA A 92 33.07 9.16 15.88
C ALA A 92 33.21 10.65 16.25
N MET A 93 32.16 11.28 16.78
CA MET A 93 32.22 12.70 17.23
C MET A 93 33.31 12.98 18.27
N HIS A 94 33.78 11.96 19.00
CA HIS A 94 34.87 12.09 19.96
C HIS A 94 36.26 11.89 19.35
N CYS A 95 36.35 11.35 18.13
CA CYS A 95 37.61 10.92 17.52
C CYS A 95 37.95 11.69 16.23
N GLU A 96 36.93 12.20 15.53
CA GLU A 96 37.09 12.86 14.22
C GLU A 96 37.34 14.37 14.37
N GLU A 97 38.30 14.87 13.60
CA GLU A 97 38.58 16.31 13.55
C GLU A 97 37.58 17.09 12.70
N SER A 98 36.94 16.42 11.73
CA SER A 98 35.98 17.02 10.80
C SER A 98 34.63 16.32 10.88
N ILE A 99 33.55 17.12 10.92
CA ILE A 99 32.18 16.64 10.95
C ILE A 99 31.81 15.86 9.68
N GLU A 100 32.44 16.17 8.55
CA GLU A 100 32.23 15.51 7.27
C GLU A 100 32.69 14.04 7.30
N ASN A 101 33.61 13.69 8.21
CA ASN A 101 34.08 12.29 8.37
C ASN A 101 33.17 11.45 9.26
N VAL A 102 32.34 12.07 10.10
CA VAL A 102 31.44 11.35 11.00
C VAL A 102 30.43 10.51 10.19
N PRO A 103 30.29 9.19 10.47
CA PRO A 103 29.35 8.32 9.76
C PRO A 103 27.92 8.85 9.85
N TYR A 104 27.12 8.61 8.81
CA TYR A 104 25.71 9.02 8.72
C TYR A 104 25.42 10.52 8.91
N ILE A 105 26.42 11.39 9.03
CA ILE A 105 26.24 12.83 8.93
C ILE A 105 26.54 13.26 7.52
N GLY A 106 25.51 13.57 6.74
CA GLY A 106 25.60 13.88 5.32
C GLY A 106 24.43 14.70 4.82
N GLU A 107 24.34 14.84 3.51
CA GLU A 107 23.32 15.67 2.87
C GLU A 107 22.19 14.87 2.25
N LEU A 108 22.39 13.59 1.93
CA LEU A 108 21.39 12.71 1.33
C LEU A 108 21.09 11.52 2.22
N TYR A 109 19.80 11.25 2.40
CA TYR A 109 19.34 10.12 3.19
C TYR A 109 18.23 9.37 2.48
N MET A 110 18.22 8.05 2.66
CA MET A 110 17.21 7.13 2.13
C MET A 110 16.79 6.18 3.25
N GLY A 111 15.50 6.00 3.42
CA GLY A 111 14.88 5.06 4.35
C GLY A 111 13.90 4.15 3.63
N HIS A 112 13.85 2.89 4.05
CA HIS A 112 12.94 1.89 3.53
C HIS A 112 12.35 1.05 4.65
N LEU A 113 11.04 0.85 4.58
CA LEU A 113 10.28 -0.06 5.44
C LEU A 113 9.81 -1.23 4.59
N ARG A 114 10.30 -2.42 4.92
CA ARG A 114 10.05 -3.59 4.10
C ARG A 114 8.87 -4.40 4.59
N TYR A 115 8.10 -4.80 3.60
CA TYR A 115 7.16 -5.89 3.71
C TYR A 115 7.45 -6.92 2.60
N SER A 116 7.63 -8.22 2.93
CA SER A 116 7.93 -9.24 1.91
C SER A 116 6.65 -9.79 1.29
N THR A 117 6.39 -9.46 0.05
CA THR A 117 5.24 -9.92 -0.73
C THR A 117 5.54 -11.19 -1.53
N THR A 118 6.79 -11.43 -1.90
CA THR A 118 7.21 -12.50 -2.84
C THR A 118 8.03 -13.64 -2.22
N GLY A 119 7.90 -13.88 -0.91
CA GLY A 119 8.32 -15.15 -0.29
C GLY A 119 9.80 -15.33 0.05
N LYS A 120 10.74 -14.49 -0.41
CA LYS A 120 12.14 -14.57 0.02
C LYS A 120 12.38 -13.60 1.17
N SER A 121 12.61 -14.13 2.37
CA SER A 121 12.94 -13.38 3.58
C SER A 121 14.45 -13.41 3.83
N GLY A 122 14.93 -12.52 4.69
CA GLY A 122 16.31 -12.44 5.13
C GLY A 122 17.02 -11.15 4.72
N MET A 123 18.17 -10.90 5.35
CA MET A 123 18.95 -9.67 5.23
C MET A 123 19.36 -9.33 3.78
N SER A 124 19.54 -10.35 2.94
CA SER A 124 19.91 -10.16 1.52
C SER A 124 18.85 -9.45 0.69
N TYR A 125 17.61 -9.40 1.17
CA TYR A 125 16.46 -8.77 0.48
C TYR A 125 16.01 -7.46 1.14
N VAL A 126 16.72 -6.98 2.18
CA VAL A 126 16.38 -5.72 2.84
C VAL A 126 16.99 -4.55 2.09
N HIS A 127 16.17 -3.57 1.73
CA HIS A 127 16.59 -2.31 1.13
C HIS A 127 17.24 -1.38 2.18
N PRO A 128 18.03 -0.38 1.74
CA PRO A 128 18.46 -0.12 0.37
C PRO A 128 19.54 -1.10 -0.09
N PHE A 129 19.50 -1.41 -1.39
CA PHE A 129 20.58 -2.13 -2.07
C PHE A 129 21.69 -1.14 -2.44
N LEU A 130 22.93 -1.61 -2.44
CA LEU A 130 24.11 -0.80 -2.76
C LEU A 130 24.97 -1.51 -3.79
N ARG A 131 25.21 -0.83 -4.91
CA ARG A 131 26.24 -1.16 -5.89
C ARG A 131 27.45 -0.29 -5.61
N ARG A 132 28.63 -0.90 -5.46
CA ARG A 132 29.90 -0.21 -5.17
C ARG A 132 30.87 -0.29 -6.31
N ASN A 133 31.59 0.81 -6.52
CA ASN A 133 32.71 0.96 -7.45
C ASN A 133 33.70 1.97 -6.87
N ASN A 134 34.96 1.97 -7.36
CA ASN A 134 35.99 2.95 -6.97
C ASN A 134 35.70 4.38 -7.47
N TRP A 135 34.95 4.53 -8.56
CA TRP A 135 34.47 5.83 -9.01
C TRP A 135 33.17 6.17 -8.29
N ARG A 136 33.10 7.33 -7.64
CA ARG A 136 31.87 7.79 -6.95
C ARG A 136 30.68 7.80 -7.89
N SER A 137 30.88 8.29 -9.11
CA SER A 137 29.86 8.38 -10.17
C SER A 137 29.27 7.03 -10.61
N ARG A 138 29.86 5.88 -10.25
CA ARG A 138 29.36 4.53 -10.57
C ARG A 138 28.70 3.83 -9.39
N ASN A 139 28.62 4.50 -8.22
CA ASN A 139 27.95 3.95 -7.06
C ASN A 139 26.47 4.32 -7.06
N LEU A 140 25.63 3.38 -6.66
CA LEU A 140 24.18 3.56 -6.61
C LEU A 140 23.59 2.87 -5.38
N LEU A 141 22.83 3.64 -4.59
CA LEU A 141 21.90 3.14 -3.58
C LEU A 141 20.50 3.12 -4.20
N LEU A 142 19.74 2.05 -3.99
CA LEU A 142 18.40 1.86 -4.54
C LEU A 142 17.46 1.28 -3.50
N CYS A 143 16.28 1.85 -3.39
CA CYS A 143 15.13 1.25 -2.69
C CYS A 143 13.84 1.55 -3.45
N GLY A 144 12.73 0.95 -3.03
CA GLY A 144 11.44 1.29 -3.63
C GLY A 144 10.29 0.47 -3.07
N ASN A 145 9.09 0.95 -3.34
CA ASN A 145 7.84 0.23 -3.17
C ASN A 145 7.37 -0.19 -4.55
N PHE A 146 7.63 -1.43 -4.93
CA PHE A 146 7.32 -1.91 -6.27
C PHE A 146 7.23 -3.43 -6.37
N ASN A 147 6.57 -3.88 -7.45
CA ASN A 147 6.63 -5.24 -7.96
C ASN A 147 6.57 -5.17 -9.48
N MET A 148 7.58 -5.75 -10.13
CA MET A 148 7.62 -5.83 -11.58
C MET A 148 6.90 -7.09 -12.05
N THR A 149 6.00 -6.94 -13.01
CA THR A 149 5.27 -8.06 -13.60
C THR A 149 6.10 -8.79 -14.65
N ASN A 150 7.15 -8.14 -15.17
CA ASN A 150 8.01 -8.65 -16.24
C ASN A 150 9.48 -8.83 -15.82
N VAL A 151 9.72 -9.26 -14.59
CA VAL A 151 11.06 -9.48 -14.03
C VAL A 151 11.94 -10.35 -14.92
N ASP A 152 11.39 -11.44 -15.50
CA ASP A 152 12.08 -12.35 -16.40
C ASP A 152 12.61 -11.65 -17.65
N GLN A 153 11.81 -10.76 -18.24
CA GLN A 153 12.19 -9.99 -19.41
C GLN A 153 13.33 -9.02 -19.10
N ILE A 154 13.23 -8.30 -17.96
CA ILE A 154 14.29 -7.39 -17.52
C ILE A 154 15.57 -8.18 -17.22
N PHE A 155 15.47 -9.32 -16.52
CA PHE A 155 16.59 -10.20 -16.23
C PHE A 155 17.32 -10.64 -17.50
N ASN A 156 16.57 -11.15 -18.49
CA ASN A 156 17.13 -11.59 -19.77
C ASN A 156 17.80 -10.45 -20.54
N THR A 157 17.25 -9.24 -20.47
CA THR A 157 17.88 -8.04 -21.07
C THR A 157 19.22 -7.75 -20.40
N VAL A 158 19.29 -7.76 -19.07
CA VAL A 158 20.54 -7.53 -18.33
C VAL A 158 21.59 -8.59 -18.65
N VAL A 159 21.18 -9.86 -18.73
CA VAL A 159 22.08 -10.97 -19.11
C VAL A 159 22.57 -10.83 -20.55
N SER A 160 21.70 -10.43 -21.48
CA SER A 160 22.09 -10.22 -22.90
C SER A 160 23.10 -9.10 -23.09
N GLN A 161 23.17 -8.15 -22.15
CA GLN A 161 24.17 -7.09 -22.09
C GLN A 161 25.50 -7.52 -21.46
N GLY A 162 25.66 -8.82 -21.16
CA GLY A 162 26.88 -9.38 -20.57
C GLY A 162 26.97 -9.25 -19.04
N GLN A 163 25.92 -8.78 -18.39
CA GLN A 163 25.87 -8.70 -16.92
C GLN A 163 25.56 -10.07 -16.31
N HIS A 164 25.93 -10.28 -15.05
CA HIS A 164 25.67 -11.51 -14.32
C HIS A 164 24.98 -11.21 -12.95
N PRO A 165 23.65 -10.96 -12.92
CA PRO A 165 22.94 -10.72 -11.68
C PRO A 165 23.05 -11.92 -10.74
N ARG A 166 23.52 -11.70 -9.51
CA ARG A 166 23.80 -12.78 -8.53
C ARG A 166 22.55 -13.19 -7.75
N ILE A 167 21.55 -12.32 -7.70
CA ILE A 167 20.32 -12.54 -6.95
C ILE A 167 19.15 -12.32 -7.91
N TYR A 168 18.29 -13.33 -8.02
CA TYR A 168 17.04 -13.20 -8.75
C TYR A 168 15.98 -12.54 -7.87
N SER A 169 15.96 -11.20 -7.89
CA SER A 169 14.88 -10.38 -7.33
C SER A 169 14.76 -9.12 -8.16
N ASP A 170 13.57 -8.58 -8.27
CA ASP A 170 13.26 -7.37 -9.03
C ASP A 170 14.18 -6.19 -8.66
N THR A 171 14.32 -5.90 -7.37
CA THR A 171 15.18 -4.80 -6.89
C THR A 171 16.63 -4.97 -7.28
N PHE A 172 17.17 -6.19 -7.15
CA PHE A 172 18.57 -6.43 -7.49
C PHE A 172 18.80 -6.35 -9.00
N ILE A 173 17.86 -6.85 -9.80
CA ILE A 173 17.92 -6.81 -11.26
C ILE A 173 17.86 -5.35 -11.75
N ILE A 174 16.98 -4.52 -11.19
CA ILE A 174 16.88 -3.08 -11.50
C ILE A 174 18.14 -2.33 -11.05
N LEU A 175 18.71 -2.67 -9.89
CA LEU A 175 19.99 -2.08 -9.46
C LEU A 175 21.11 -2.35 -10.47
N GLU A 176 21.22 -3.59 -10.97
CA GLU A 176 22.25 -3.95 -11.96
C GLU A 176 21.96 -3.28 -13.32
N GLN A 177 20.71 -3.21 -13.75
CA GLN A 177 20.31 -2.53 -14.97
C GLN A 177 20.68 -1.03 -14.94
N LEU A 178 20.24 -0.31 -13.88
CA LEU A 178 20.56 1.11 -13.70
C LEU A 178 22.06 1.33 -13.48
N GLY A 179 22.72 0.41 -12.75
CA GLY A 179 24.16 0.45 -12.54
C GLY A 179 24.96 0.32 -13.83
N HIS A 180 24.51 -0.55 -14.75
CA HIS A 180 25.11 -0.67 -16.06
C HIS A 180 24.93 0.61 -16.89
N ALA A 181 23.73 1.19 -16.90
CA ALA A 181 23.47 2.44 -17.59
C ALA A 181 24.33 3.59 -17.02
N LEU A 182 24.52 3.62 -15.71
CA LEU A 182 25.40 4.59 -15.04
C LEU A 182 26.86 4.40 -15.42
N ASP A 183 27.32 3.14 -15.58
CA ASP A 183 28.69 2.85 -16.11
C ASP A 183 28.87 3.36 -17.54
N MET A 184 27.87 3.15 -18.39
CA MET A 184 27.92 3.60 -19.80
C MET A 184 27.94 5.13 -19.89
N GLU A 185 27.15 5.82 -19.08
CA GLU A 185 27.15 7.29 -19.00
C GLU A 185 28.48 7.82 -18.47
N HIS A 186 29.05 7.21 -17.43
CA HIS A 186 30.37 7.53 -16.94
C HIS A 186 31.43 7.38 -18.03
N ASP A 187 31.43 6.27 -18.78
CA ASP A 187 32.40 6.01 -19.85
C ASP A 187 32.25 6.98 -21.01
N ARG A 188 31.04 7.45 -21.31
CA ARG A 188 30.78 8.50 -22.28
C ARG A 188 31.44 9.82 -21.84
N LEU A 189 31.16 10.23 -20.59
CA LEU A 189 31.72 11.46 -20.00
C LEU A 189 33.24 11.39 -19.83
N TYR A 190 33.78 10.22 -19.45
CA TYR A 190 35.22 10.01 -19.36
C TYR A 190 35.91 10.28 -20.71
N ARG A 191 35.36 9.74 -21.81
CA ARG A 191 35.89 9.99 -23.17
C ARG A 191 35.78 11.45 -23.58
N GLU A 192 34.73 12.13 -23.16
CA GLU A 192 34.49 13.55 -23.47
C GLU A 192 35.42 14.49 -22.72
N TYR A 193 35.70 14.20 -21.43
CA TYR A 193 36.38 15.15 -20.54
C TYR A 193 37.86 14.81 -20.24
N ARG A 194 38.37 13.61 -20.53
CA ARG A 194 39.75 13.20 -20.20
C ARG A 194 40.83 14.13 -20.72
N ASP A 195 40.63 14.72 -21.91
CA ASP A 195 41.59 15.63 -22.54
C ASP A 195 41.33 17.12 -22.17
N LYS A 196 40.25 17.40 -21.43
CA LYS A 196 39.85 18.74 -20.95
C LYS A 196 40.19 18.95 -19.46
N ALA A 197 40.37 17.89 -18.71
CA ALA A 197 40.64 17.95 -17.28
C ALA A 197 42.13 18.23 -17.01
N ALA A 198 42.39 19.00 -15.95
CA ALA A 198 43.75 19.33 -15.54
C ALA A 198 44.49 18.13 -14.91
N ASP A 199 43.77 17.28 -14.20
CA ASP A 199 44.23 16.08 -13.51
C ASP A 199 43.13 15.06 -13.31
N GLY A 200 43.40 13.93 -12.65
CA GLY A 200 42.43 12.87 -12.38
C GLY A 200 41.30 13.32 -11.46
N ASN A 201 41.57 14.17 -10.49
CA ASN A 201 40.54 14.71 -9.58
C ASN A 201 39.60 15.69 -10.31
N GLY A 202 40.17 16.54 -11.17
CA GLY A 202 39.43 17.42 -12.06
C GLY A 202 38.51 16.65 -13.02
N LEU A 203 39.05 15.53 -13.59
CA LEU A 203 38.25 14.64 -14.43
C LEU A 203 37.09 14.01 -13.66
N ALA A 204 37.33 13.50 -12.44
CA ALA A 204 36.29 12.91 -11.62
C ALA A 204 35.17 13.92 -11.34
N ARG A 205 35.52 15.17 -10.97
CA ARG A 205 34.55 16.23 -10.73
C ARG A 205 33.74 16.58 -11.99
N LEU A 206 34.38 16.70 -13.14
CA LEU A 206 33.69 16.97 -14.41
C LEU A 206 32.69 15.85 -14.77
N ILE A 207 33.05 14.60 -14.54
CA ILE A 207 32.16 13.46 -14.75
C ILE A 207 30.96 13.55 -13.77
N GLU A 208 31.23 13.70 -12.48
CA GLU A 208 30.20 13.77 -11.44
C GLU A 208 29.21 14.91 -11.65
N ASP A 209 29.69 16.07 -12.13
CA ASP A 209 28.87 17.26 -12.36
C ASP A 209 28.01 17.18 -13.64
N ASN A 210 28.29 16.21 -14.53
CA ASN A 210 27.62 16.07 -15.82
C ASN A 210 26.88 14.73 -15.99
N ILE A 211 26.76 13.91 -14.96
CA ILE A 211 25.89 12.70 -14.99
C ILE A 211 24.46 13.12 -15.27
N ASN A 212 23.85 12.50 -16.28
CA ASN A 212 22.47 12.77 -16.66
C ASN A 212 21.55 11.64 -16.21
N VAL A 213 20.99 11.78 -14.98
CA VAL A 213 20.07 10.81 -14.39
C VAL A 213 18.75 10.74 -15.17
N ASP A 214 18.24 11.83 -15.72
CA ASP A 214 17.03 11.87 -16.54
C ASP A 214 17.13 10.92 -17.75
N ASN A 215 18.23 11.03 -18.52
CA ASN A 215 18.44 10.17 -19.67
C ASN A 215 18.57 8.69 -19.27
N ILE A 216 19.28 8.40 -18.17
CA ILE A 216 19.42 7.03 -17.66
C ILE A 216 18.03 6.45 -17.33
N LEU A 217 17.17 7.20 -16.64
CA LEU A 217 15.84 6.76 -16.30
C LEU A 217 14.97 6.56 -17.54
N ARG A 218 14.97 7.50 -18.49
CA ARG A 218 14.21 7.39 -19.75
C ARG A 218 14.56 6.14 -20.53
N ASP A 219 15.84 5.84 -20.65
CA ASP A 219 16.30 4.70 -21.44
C ASP A 219 15.97 3.36 -20.79
N GLN A 220 16.12 3.27 -19.47
CA GLN A 220 15.95 1.99 -18.76
C GLN A 220 14.50 1.70 -18.37
N ALA A 221 13.76 2.71 -17.91
CA ALA A 221 12.40 2.51 -17.38
C ALA A 221 11.33 2.18 -18.43
N ARG A 222 11.62 2.39 -19.72
CA ARG A 222 10.71 1.98 -20.83
C ARG A 222 10.43 0.48 -20.86
N LEU A 223 11.31 -0.33 -20.27
CA LEU A 223 11.17 -1.79 -20.22
C LEU A 223 10.33 -2.26 -19.02
N TRP A 224 9.99 -1.37 -18.09
CA TRP A 224 9.39 -1.74 -16.83
C TRP A 224 7.87 -1.82 -16.92
N ASP A 225 7.33 -3.00 -16.63
CA ASP A 225 5.91 -3.22 -16.45
C ASP A 225 5.65 -3.55 -14.98
N GLY A 226 4.71 -2.84 -14.36
CA GLY A 226 4.37 -3.04 -12.95
C GLY A 226 3.89 -1.78 -12.27
N GLY A 227 3.65 -1.89 -10.95
CA GLY A 227 3.36 -0.76 -10.08
C GLY A 227 4.59 -0.41 -9.25
N PHE A 228 5.12 0.81 -9.36
CA PHE A 228 6.37 1.15 -8.69
C PHE A 228 6.54 2.62 -8.30
N VAL A 229 7.24 2.79 -7.19
CA VAL A 229 7.99 3.99 -6.86
C VAL A 229 9.42 3.55 -6.56
N ILE A 230 10.36 3.93 -7.43
CA ILE A 230 11.78 3.58 -7.32
C ILE A 230 12.56 4.82 -6.93
N CYS A 231 13.34 4.70 -5.86
CA CYS A 231 14.14 5.75 -5.28
C CYS A 231 15.62 5.40 -5.37
N GLY A 232 16.46 6.34 -5.80
CA GLY A 232 17.90 6.14 -5.92
C GLY A 232 18.71 7.33 -5.46
N MET A 233 19.94 7.06 -5.02
CA MET A 233 20.99 8.04 -4.75
C MET A 233 22.29 7.59 -5.39
N THR A 234 22.90 8.43 -6.23
CA THR A 234 24.22 8.17 -6.80
C THR A 234 25.32 8.49 -5.79
N GLY A 235 26.48 7.87 -5.93
CA GLY A 235 27.66 8.25 -5.14
C GLY A 235 28.16 9.67 -5.44
N SER A 236 27.78 10.25 -6.58
CA SER A 236 28.04 11.64 -6.94
C SER A 236 27.20 12.64 -6.14
N GLY A 237 26.04 12.21 -5.63
CA GLY A 237 25.15 13.06 -4.85
C GLY A 237 23.87 13.46 -5.57
N ASP A 238 23.50 12.81 -6.66
CA ASP A 238 22.19 12.95 -7.27
C ASP A 238 21.18 12.08 -6.53
N MET A 239 19.95 12.56 -6.43
CA MET A 239 18.82 11.85 -5.84
C MET A 239 17.65 11.82 -6.82
N PHE A 240 16.96 10.69 -6.92
CA PHE A 240 15.75 10.60 -7.73
C PHE A 240 14.68 9.74 -7.08
N ALA A 241 13.42 10.03 -7.43
CA ALA A 241 12.27 9.20 -7.15
C ALA A 241 11.41 9.14 -8.43
N LEU A 242 11.26 7.95 -9.03
CA LEU A 242 10.48 7.72 -10.24
C LEU A 242 9.21 6.95 -9.90
N ARG A 243 8.07 7.40 -10.39
CA ARG A 243 6.76 6.77 -10.24
C ARG A 243 6.30 6.12 -11.54
N ASP A 244 5.61 4.98 -11.44
CA ASP A 244 5.03 4.29 -12.60
C ASP A 244 4.03 5.17 -13.38
N SER A 245 3.87 4.90 -14.70
CA SER A 245 3.04 5.70 -15.61
C SER A 245 1.53 5.64 -15.33
N LYS A 246 1.07 4.67 -14.55
CA LYS A 246 -0.34 4.51 -14.15
C LYS A 246 -0.63 5.06 -12.75
N GLY A 247 0.44 5.47 -12.01
CA GLY A 247 0.31 5.97 -10.65
C GLY A 247 -0.20 4.94 -9.66
N ILE A 248 0.05 3.64 -9.91
CA ILE A 248 -0.41 2.54 -9.06
C ILE A 248 0.07 2.74 -7.62
N ARG A 249 1.37 3.06 -7.46
CA ARG A 249 1.96 3.30 -6.14
C ARG A 249 1.95 4.78 -5.78
N PRO A 250 1.67 5.15 -4.52
CA PRO A 250 1.67 6.54 -4.08
C PRO A 250 3.07 7.05 -3.81
N ALA A 251 3.35 8.29 -4.23
CA ALA A 251 4.55 9.03 -3.90
C ALA A 251 4.23 10.51 -3.75
N PHE A 252 4.72 11.10 -2.67
CA PHE A 252 4.55 12.51 -2.35
C PHE A 252 5.89 13.15 -2.08
N TYR A 253 6.01 14.44 -2.38
CA TYR A 253 7.21 15.20 -2.12
C TYR A 253 6.91 16.61 -1.64
N TYR A 254 7.88 17.17 -0.95
CA TYR A 254 7.95 18.57 -0.51
C TYR A 254 9.34 19.09 -0.76
N HIS A 255 9.46 20.35 -1.10
CA HIS A 255 10.74 21.05 -1.11
C HIS A 255 10.57 22.53 -0.77
N ASP A 256 11.60 23.06 -0.12
CA ASP A 256 11.83 24.50 0.05
C ASP A 256 13.28 24.82 -0.31
N ASP A 257 13.83 25.93 0.17
CA ASP A 257 15.21 26.34 -0.07
C ASP A 257 16.24 25.61 0.83
N GLU A 258 15.79 24.78 1.77
CA GLU A 258 16.65 24.05 2.71
C GLU A 258 16.61 22.53 2.53
N ILE A 259 15.46 21.97 2.18
CA ILE A 259 15.24 20.54 2.22
C ILE A 259 14.33 20.06 1.08
N VAL A 260 14.64 18.89 0.54
CA VAL A 260 13.72 18.09 -0.29
C VAL A 260 13.38 16.82 0.45
N VAL A 261 12.10 16.45 0.48
CA VAL A 261 11.61 15.22 1.13
C VAL A 261 10.70 14.46 0.18
N VAL A 262 10.86 13.13 0.14
CA VAL A 262 9.94 12.20 -0.54
C VAL A 262 9.43 11.21 0.49
N ALA A 263 8.15 10.85 0.41
CA ALA A 263 7.56 9.78 1.22
C ALA A 263 6.39 9.11 0.48
N SER A 264 6.05 7.89 0.90
CA SER A 264 4.88 7.16 0.34
C SER A 264 3.54 7.81 0.72
N GLU A 265 3.48 8.63 1.78
CA GLU A 265 2.23 9.19 2.30
C GLU A 265 2.34 10.69 2.58
N ARG A 266 1.36 11.48 2.10
CA ARG A 266 1.28 12.94 2.32
C ARG A 266 1.25 13.33 3.80
N PRO A 267 0.42 12.72 4.66
CA PRO A 267 0.32 13.12 6.07
C PRO A 267 1.62 12.94 6.85
N VAL A 268 2.48 12.05 6.38
CA VAL A 268 3.80 11.83 6.98
C VAL A 268 4.68 13.05 6.82
N ILE A 269 4.78 13.58 5.59
CA ILE A 269 5.54 14.81 5.30
C ILE A 269 4.96 15.99 6.07
N GLN A 270 3.64 16.17 6.03
CA GLN A 270 2.94 17.23 6.74
C GLN A 270 3.28 17.24 8.25
N THR A 271 3.21 16.06 8.87
CA THR A 271 3.47 15.95 10.32
C THR A 271 4.94 16.20 10.66
N VAL A 272 5.88 15.64 9.87
CA VAL A 272 7.32 15.71 10.18
C VAL A 272 7.90 17.11 9.93
N LEU A 273 7.39 17.80 8.92
CA LEU A 273 7.87 19.15 8.56
C LEU A 273 6.97 20.27 9.08
N ASN A 274 5.80 19.94 9.61
CA ASN A 274 4.78 20.89 10.06
C ASN A 274 4.36 21.85 8.92
N VAL A 275 4.05 21.29 7.75
CA VAL A 275 3.65 22.03 6.54
C VAL A 275 2.18 21.77 6.19
N GLY A 276 1.60 22.67 5.41
CA GLY A 276 0.21 22.60 4.97
C GLY A 276 -0.06 21.47 3.97
N VAL A 277 -1.34 21.20 3.73
CA VAL A 277 -1.76 20.14 2.81
C VAL A 277 -1.40 20.49 1.35
N ASP A 278 -1.43 21.76 1.00
CA ASP A 278 -1.19 22.22 -0.37
C ASP A 278 0.32 22.41 -0.66
N ASP A 279 1.16 22.39 0.38
CA ASP A 279 2.62 22.43 0.25
C ASP A 279 3.20 21.09 -0.21
N VAL A 280 2.53 19.99 0.15
CA VAL A 280 2.96 18.63 -0.19
C VAL A 280 2.31 18.19 -1.50
N ARG A 281 3.13 17.95 -2.50
CA ARG A 281 2.71 17.59 -3.85
C ARG A 281 2.75 16.07 -4.04
N GLU A 282 1.79 15.55 -4.80
CA GLU A 282 1.86 14.18 -5.30
C GLU A 282 2.76 14.16 -6.54
N LEU A 283 3.66 13.17 -6.63
CA LEU A 283 4.48 12.97 -7.82
C LEU A 283 3.59 12.46 -8.96
N THR A 284 3.59 13.17 -10.08
CA THR A 284 2.77 12.84 -11.26
C THR A 284 3.12 11.43 -11.75
N PRO A 285 2.12 10.60 -12.15
CA PRO A 285 2.38 9.32 -12.80
C PRO A 285 3.34 9.47 -13.99
N GLY A 286 4.28 8.55 -14.13
CA GLY A 286 5.29 8.57 -15.18
C GLY A 286 6.44 9.54 -14.99
N SER A 287 6.41 10.37 -13.95
CA SER A 287 7.43 11.38 -13.71
C SER A 287 8.46 10.98 -12.66
N ALA A 288 9.65 11.57 -12.76
CA ALA A 288 10.69 11.52 -11.74
C ALA A 288 10.93 12.88 -11.11
N LEU A 289 10.97 12.93 -9.78
CA LEU A 289 11.63 14.01 -9.05
C LEU A 289 13.13 13.73 -9.08
N ILE A 290 13.92 14.67 -9.61
CA ILE A 290 15.39 14.57 -9.67
C ILE A 290 15.97 15.77 -8.92
N VAL A 291 16.89 15.51 -8.00
CA VAL A 291 17.67 16.53 -7.31
C VAL A 291 19.14 16.29 -7.62
N GLY A 292 19.72 17.16 -8.41
CA GLY A 292 21.11 17.05 -8.83
C GLY A 292 22.10 17.28 -7.67
N LYS A 293 23.36 16.87 -7.86
CA LYS A 293 24.47 17.07 -6.91
C LYS A 293 24.54 18.54 -6.42
N ASN A 294 24.30 19.49 -7.30
CA ASN A 294 24.32 20.93 -7.03
C ASN A 294 23.07 21.48 -6.32
N GLY A 295 22.09 20.63 -6.01
CA GLY A 295 20.83 21.01 -5.39
C GLY A 295 19.74 21.50 -6.37
N GLY A 296 19.99 21.47 -7.69
CA GLY A 296 18.95 21.76 -8.70
C GLY A 296 17.83 20.72 -8.65
N ILE A 297 16.57 21.16 -8.63
CA ILE A 297 15.39 20.33 -8.51
C ILE A 297 14.61 20.37 -9.81
N SER A 298 14.25 19.20 -10.34
CA SER A 298 13.33 19.07 -11.46
C SER A 298 12.30 17.96 -11.22
N VAL A 299 11.16 18.07 -11.88
CA VAL A 299 10.16 17.01 -11.99
C VAL A 299 9.93 16.80 -13.48
N ASP A 300 10.47 15.71 -13.99
CA ASP A 300 10.54 15.44 -15.42
C ASP A 300 9.63 14.27 -15.78
N ASP A 301 8.89 14.43 -16.87
CA ASP A 301 8.13 13.33 -17.46
C ASP A 301 9.09 12.32 -18.10
N ILE A 302 9.20 11.13 -17.52
CA ILE A 302 10.11 10.07 -17.94
C ILE A 302 9.43 9.04 -18.84
N LEU A 303 8.20 8.62 -18.48
CA LEU A 303 7.50 7.49 -19.10
C LEU A 303 6.30 7.90 -19.94
N GLY A 304 6.00 9.20 -19.97
CA GLY A 304 4.73 9.71 -20.48
C GLY A 304 3.61 9.54 -19.45
N GLU A 305 2.71 10.51 -19.39
CA GLU A 305 1.53 10.42 -18.54
C GLU A 305 0.56 9.38 -19.13
N GLY A 306 0.44 8.24 -18.45
CA GLY A 306 -0.54 7.21 -18.78
C GLY A 306 -1.89 7.49 -18.14
N GLU A 307 -2.90 6.69 -18.49
CA GLU A 307 -4.18 6.73 -17.78
C GLU A 307 -3.97 6.47 -16.29
N ASN A 308 -4.48 7.36 -15.43
CA ASN A 308 -4.31 7.26 -14.00
C ASN A 308 -5.14 6.09 -13.44
N ARG A 309 -4.47 5.11 -12.83
CA ARG A 309 -5.03 3.87 -12.27
C ARG A 309 -4.50 3.63 -10.85
N ARG A 310 -4.66 4.64 -9.99
CA ARG A 310 -4.23 4.56 -8.58
C ARG A 310 -4.89 3.36 -7.89
N CYS A 311 -4.09 2.61 -7.14
CA CYS A 311 -4.58 1.47 -6.38
C CYS A 311 -5.71 1.86 -5.43
N SER A 312 -6.92 1.33 -5.64
CA SER A 312 -8.07 1.57 -4.75
C SER A 312 -7.88 0.93 -3.38
N PHE A 313 -7.14 -0.18 -3.29
CA PHE A 313 -6.85 -0.84 -2.03
C PHE A 313 -5.93 0.00 -1.12
N GLU A 314 -4.98 0.75 -1.72
CA GLU A 314 -4.23 1.77 -0.98
C GLU A 314 -5.18 2.76 -0.29
N ARG A 315 -6.18 3.21 -1.00
CA ARG A 315 -7.11 4.23 -0.51
C ARG A 315 -8.10 3.67 0.51
N ILE A 316 -8.58 2.45 0.31
CA ILE A 316 -9.52 1.77 1.21
C ILE A 316 -8.82 1.34 2.52
N TYR A 317 -7.60 0.78 2.42
CA TYR A 317 -7.00 0.04 3.52
C TYR A 317 -5.62 0.56 3.97
N PHE A 318 -4.60 0.63 3.07
CA PHE A 318 -3.20 0.80 3.50
C PHE A 318 -2.84 2.22 3.91
N SER A 319 -3.26 3.22 3.15
CA SER A 319 -2.92 4.61 3.40
C SER A 319 -3.55 5.13 4.69
N ARG A 320 -2.91 6.12 5.30
CA ARG A 320 -3.42 6.74 6.52
C ARG A 320 -4.76 7.41 6.29
N GLY A 321 -5.73 7.08 7.15
CA GLY A 321 -7.05 7.71 7.15
C GLY A 321 -7.04 9.20 7.52
N SER A 322 -5.91 9.74 7.97
CA SER A 322 -5.72 11.17 8.24
C SER A 322 -5.37 11.99 7.00
N ASP A 323 -5.14 11.37 5.84
CA ASP A 323 -5.03 12.09 4.57
C ASP A 323 -6.36 12.73 4.19
N LYS A 324 -6.33 14.00 3.78
CA LYS A 324 -7.51 14.81 3.43
C LYS A 324 -8.44 14.12 2.41
N ASP A 325 -7.86 13.52 1.37
CA ASP A 325 -8.63 12.92 0.29
C ASP A 325 -9.12 11.52 0.68
N ILE A 326 -8.24 10.71 1.28
CA ILE A 326 -8.56 9.37 1.78
C ILE A 326 -9.66 9.40 2.85
N TYR A 327 -9.61 10.38 3.76
CA TYR A 327 -10.65 10.56 4.76
C TYR A 327 -12.02 10.76 4.13
N LYS A 328 -12.12 11.66 3.14
CA LYS A 328 -13.37 11.93 2.41
C LYS A 328 -13.85 10.71 1.61
N GLU A 329 -12.93 10.05 0.93
CA GLU A 329 -13.24 8.86 0.14
C GLU A 329 -13.75 7.70 1.00
N ARG A 330 -13.11 7.43 2.15
CA ARG A 330 -13.59 6.41 3.09
C ARG A 330 -14.96 6.74 3.66
N LYS A 331 -15.25 8.02 3.95
CA LYS A 331 -16.61 8.45 4.33
C LYS A 331 -17.61 8.19 3.21
N ALA A 332 -17.30 8.58 1.98
CA ALA A 332 -18.17 8.35 0.83
C ALA A 332 -18.39 6.85 0.54
N LEU A 333 -17.37 6.00 0.76
CA LEU A 333 -17.54 4.55 0.69
C LEU A 333 -18.60 4.05 1.70
N GLY A 334 -18.52 4.53 2.93
CA GLY A 334 -19.52 4.20 3.97
C GLY A 334 -20.92 4.70 3.61
N GLU A 335 -21.07 5.91 3.09
CA GLU A 335 -22.35 6.46 2.65
C GLU A 335 -22.96 5.66 1.49
N ASN A 336 -22.12 5.25 0.52
CA ASN A 336 -22.58 4.58 -0.70
C ASN A 336 -23.11 3.14 -0.47
N VAL A 337 -22.80 2.49 0.66
CA VAL A 337 -23.35 1.15 0.99
C VAL A 337 -24.71 1.21 1.68
N VAL A 338 -25.18 2.40 2.09
CA VAL A 338 -26.44 2.57 2.85
C VAL A 338 -27.67 1.99 2.14
N PRO A 339 -27.87 2.15 0.83
CA PRO A 339 -29.05 1.57 0.16
C PRO A 339 -29.13 0.04 0.31
N ASP A 340 -28.05 -0.69 0.02
CA ASP A 340 -28.00 -2.16 0.11
C ASP A 340 -28.08 -2.62 1.59
N LEU A 341 -27.48 -1.87 2.51
CA LEU A 341 -27.59 -2.12 3.94
C LEU A 341 -29.04 -2.00 4.43
N LEU A 342 -29.79 -0.99 4.01
CA LEU A 342 -31.20 -0.82 4.38
C LEU A 342 -32.06 -1.99 3.90
N GLU A 343 -31.81 -2.52 2.69
CA GLU A 343 -32.45 -3.74 2.21
C GLU A 343 -32.13 -4.95 3.12
N ALA A 344 -30.86 -5.11 3.48
CA ALA A 344 -30.41 -6.23 4.32
C ALA A 344 -31.05 -6.24 5.72
N VAL A 345 -31.33 -5.07 6.30
CA VAL A 345 -32.03 -4.96 7.61
C VAL A 345 -33.53 -4.79 7.46
N GLY A 346 -34.11 -4.92 6.24
CA GLY A 346 -35.54 -4.77 5.99
C GLY A 346 -36.07 -3.38 6.32
N HIS A 347 -35.27 -2.33 6.20
CA HIS A 347 -35.56 -0.95 6.58
C HIS A 347 -35.89 -0.72 8.05
N ASP A 348 -35.64 -1.71 8.92
CA ASP A 348 -35.93 -1.65 10.37
C ASP A 348 -34.78 -0.96 11.11
N LEU A 349 -34.78 0.37 11.15
CA LEU A 349 -33.81 1.17 11.89
C LEU A 349 -34.03 1.16 13.41
N ASP A 350 -35.25 0.91 13.86
CA ASP A 350 -35.61 0.94 15.29
C ASP A 350 -35.01 -0.27 16.05
N ASN A 351 -34.94 -1.43 15.40
CA ASN A 351 -34.34 -2.66 15.95
C ASN A 351 -32.98 -2.99 15.28
N THR A 352 -32.21 -1.98 14.94
CA THR A 352 -30.87 -2.19 14.37
C THR A 352 -29.82 -1.46 15.18
N VAL A 353 -28.73 -2.17 15.53
CA VAL A 353 -27.52 -1.63 16.19
C VAL A 353 -26.41 -1.56 15.16
N PHE A 354 -25.77 -0.40 15.04
CA PHE A 354 -24.68 -0.15 14.11
C PHE A 354 -23.34 -0.08 14.83
N SER A 355 -22.33 -0.75 14.31
CA SER A 355 -20.96 -0.79 14.82
C SER A 355 -19.92 -0.93 13.70
N PHE A 356 -18.65 -1.02 14.06
CA PHE A 356 -17.57 -1.22 13.12
C PHE A 356 -16.49 -2.15 13.68
N ILE A 357 -15.70 -2.74 12.79
CA ILE A 357 -14.53 -3.52 13.18
C ILE A 357 -13.31 -2.58 13.26
N PRO A 358 -12.69 -2.41 14.43
CA PRO A 358 -11.54 -1.54 14.60
C PRO A 358 -10.32 -2.06 13.82
N ASN A 359 -9.44 -1.18 13.21
CA ASN A 359 -9.47 0.28 13.30
C ASN A 359 -9.80 0.93 11.94
N THR A 360 -9.45 0.30 10.81
CA THR A 360 -9.45 0.93 9.47
C THR A 360 -10.85 1.32 9.00
N ALA A 361 -11.87 0.54 9.37
CA ALA A 361 -13.26 0.76 9.01
C ALA A 361 -13.94 1.97 9.71
N GLU A 362 -13.30 2.56 10.73
CA GLU A 362 -13.93 3.63 11.55
C GLU A 362 -14.38 4.82 10.71
N VAL A 363 -13.57 5.27 9.75
CA VAL A 363 -13.92 6.42 8.89
C VAL A 363 -15.08 6.10 7.96
N ALA A 364 -15.13 4.87 7.41
CA ALA A 364 -16.27 4.41 6.62
C ALA A 364 -17.54 4.29 7.47
N PHE A 365 -17.42 3.87 8.73
CA PHE A 365 -18.54 3.87 9.68
C PHE A 365 -19.15 5.25 9.87
N TYR A 366 -18.33 6.31 10.04
CA TYR A 366 -18.87 7.66 10.15
C TYR A 366 -19.66 8.06 8.90
N GLY A 367 -19.18 7.74 7.70
CA GLY A 367 -19.91 8.00 6.47
C GLY A 367 -21.22 7.21 6.35
N MET A 368 -21.22 5.93 6.74
CA MET A 368 -22.41 5.10 6.81
C MET A 368 -23.45 5.70 7.77
N MET A 369 -23.02 6.14 8.95
CA MET A 369 -23.92 6.78 9.93
C MET A 369 -24.49 8.10 9.41
N GLU A 370 -23.70 8.96 8.77
CA GLU A 370 -24.18 10.19 8.15
C GLU A 370 -25.25 9.93 7.07
N GLY A 371 -25.04 8.93 6.21
CA GLY A 371 -26.02 8.51 5.22
C GLY A 371 -27.32 7.96 5.82
N LEU A 372 -27.21 7.17 6.90
CA LEU A 372 -28.36 6.66 7.64
C LEU A 372 -29.13 7.77 8.37
N GLU A 373 -28.42 8.73 8.98
CA GLU A 373 -29.03 9.89 9.66
C GLU A 373 -29.78 10.78 8.66
N ALA A 374 -29.22 11.02 7.48
CA ALA A 374 -29.90 11.75 6.41
C ALA A 374 -31.20 11.05 5.99
N ARG A 375 -31.19 9.71 5.92
CA ARG A 375 -32.37 8.89 5.60
C ARG A 375 -33.40 8.97 6.71
N LEU A 376 -32.99 8.84 7.97
CA LEU A 376 -33.85 8.97 9.13
C LEU A 376 -34.49 10.37 9.21
N ALA A 377 -33.73 11.42 8.94
CA ALA A 377 -34.23 12.79 8.89
C ALA A 377 -35.33 12.96 7.83
N LYS A 378 -35.16 12.37 6.64
CA LYS A 378 -36.18 12.35 5.59
C LYS A 378 -37.44 11.59 6.05
N GLN A 379 -37.29 10.41 6.65
CA GLN A 379 -38.42 9.63 7.20
C GLN A 379 -39.18 10.43 8.26
N LYS A 380 -38.48 11.11 9.16
CA LYS A 380 -39.10 12.00 10.17
C LYS A 380 -39.89 13.13 9.53
N ALA A 381 -39.28 13.82 8.54
CA ALA A 381 -39.95 14.92 7.84
C ALA A 381 -41.24 14.46 7.14
N ASP A 382 -41.20 13.29 6.48
CA ASP A 382 -42.38 12.72 5.81
C ASP A 382 -43.46 12.28 6.83
N ALA A 383 -43.04 11.66 7.94
CA ALA A 383 -43.93 11.28 9.02
C ALA A 383 -44.62 12.50 9.70
N ILE A 384 -43.86 13.59 9.93
CA ILE A 384 -44.38 14.84 10.49
C ILE A 384 -45.41 15.48 9.54
N LYS A 385 -45.13 15.52 8.22
CA LYS A 385 -46.09 16.04 7.24
C LYS A 385 -47.40 15.24 7.18
N ALA A 386 -47.35 13.95 7.51
CA ALA A 386 -48.53 13.08 7.55
C ALA A 386 -49.32 13.15 8.88
N LEU A 387 -48.84 13.89 9.89
CA LEU A 387 -49.58 14.06 11.16
C LEU A 387 -50.79 14.96 10.98
N ASP A 388 -51.90 14.55 11.59
CA ASP A 388 -53.10 15.42 11.75
C ASP A 388 -52.89 16.34 12.95
N ALA A 389 -52.69 17.63 12.69
CA ALA A 389 -52.49 18.65 13.73
C ALA A 389 -53.69 18.84 14.67
N SER A 390 -54.89 18.34 14.27
CA SER A 390 -56.11 18.39 15.11
C SER A 390 -56.28 17.17 16.01
N ALA A 391 -55.45 16.13 15.85
CA ALA A 391 -55.57 14.90 16.63
C ALA A 391 -55.17 15.12 18.11
N ALA A 392 -55.91 14.53 19.03
CA ALA A 392 -55.68 14.67 20.48
C ALA A 392 -54.31 14.13 20.93
N ASP A 393 -53.66 13.28 20.15
CA ASP A 393 -52.36 12.68 20.42
C ASP A 393 -51.23 13.28 19.58
N TYR A 394 -51.48 14.42 18.93
CA TYR A 394 -50.51 15.08 18.03
C TYR A 394 -49.15 15.32 18.68
N ASP A 395 -49.12 15.99 19.84
CA ASP A 395 -47.88 16.34 20.53
C ASP A 395 -47.06 15.10 20.94
N ARG A 396 -47.75 14.04 21.38
CA ARG A 396 -47.10 12.76 21.73
C ARG A 396 -46.47 12.12 20.51
N ARG A 397 -47.21 12.01 19.40
CA ARG A 397 -46.70 11.41 18.14
C ARG A 397 -45.58 12.23 17.54
N LEU A 398 -45.68 13.56 17.59
CA LEU A 398 -44.60 14.46 17.15
C LEU A 398 -43.32 14.22 17.98
N ALA A 399 -43.46 14.14 19.30
CA ALA A 399 -42.34 13.87 20.20
C ALA A 399 -41.71 12.48 19.93
N GLU A 400 -42.54 11.45 19.69
CA GLU A 400 -42.06 10.11 19.33
C GLU A 400 -41.22 10.13 18.02
N ILE A 401 -41.71 10.83 16.97
CA ILE A 401 -40.99 10.97 15.70
C ILE A 401 -39.67 11.72 15.90
N LEU A 402 -39.69 12.85 16.61
CA LEU A 402 -38.49 13.68 16.84
C LEU A 402 -37.43 12.95 17.66
N ASN A 403 -37.85 12.12 18.62
CA ASN A 403 -36.96 11.38 19.52
C ASN A 403 -36.35 10.12 18.90
N LYS A 404 -36.76 9.69 17.71
CA LYS A 404 -36.12 8.57 17.02
C LYS A 404 -34.62 8.84 16.85
N ARG A 405 -33.78 7.85 17.15
CA ARG A 405 -32.32 7.91 17.02
C ARG A 405 -31.82 6.59 16.47
N LEU A 406 -30.74 6.65 15.68
CA LEU A 406 -30.00 5.44 15.33
C LEU A 406 -29.27 4.93 16.58
N ARG A 407 -29.21 3.63 16.73
CA ARG A 407 -28.46 2.96 17.81
C ARG A 407 -27.05 2.64 17.32
N GLN A 408 -26.10 3.47 17.71
CA GLN A 408 -24.70 3.24 17.41
C GLN A 408 -23.95 2.84 18.67
N GLU A 409 -23.26 1.71 18.61
CA GLU A 409 -22.55 1.14 19.76
C GLU A 409 -21.16 0.65 19.37
N LYS A 410 -20.20 0.82 20.26
CA LYS A 410 -18.86 0.23 20.08
C LYS A 410 -18.89 -1.22 20.58
N VAL A 411 -19.32 -2.12 19.72
CA VAL A 411 -19.52 -3.54 20.06
C VAL A 411 -18.21 -4.29 20.16
N ALA A 412 -17.26 -3.99 19.27
CA ALA A 412 -15.96 -4.64 19.25
C ALA A 412 -14.84 -3.66 19.63
N ILE A 413 -14.01 -4.06 20.58
CA ILE A 413 -12.83 -3.30 21.03
C ILE A 413 -11.61 -4.19 20.80
N LYS A 414 -10.64 -3.72 19.99
CA LYS A 414 -9.41 -4.47 19.74
C LYS A 414 -8.44 -4.31 20.90
N ASP A 415 -8.09 -5.40 21.58
CA ASP A 415 -7.03 -5.40 22.60
C ASP A 415 -5.65 -5.47 21.92
N ILE A 416 -4.92 -4.35 21.99
CA ILE A 416 -3.61 -4.19 21.35
C ILE A 416 -2.51 -5.04 22.04
N LYS A 417 -2.72 -5.47 23.29
CA LYS A 417 -1.72 -6.21 24.08
C LYS A 417 -1.63 -7.69 23.69
N LEU A 418 -2.70 -8.26 23.13
CA LEU A 418 -2.69 -9.65 22.65
C LEU A 418 -2.03 -9.73 21.26
N ARG A 419 -0.71 -9.89 21.24
CA ARG A 419 0.03 -10.25 20.02
C ARG A 419 -0.02 -11.76 19.85
N THR A 420 -0.64 -12.24 18.78
CA THR A 420 -0.82 -13.67 18.45
C THR A 420 0.47 -14.41 18.07
N PHE A 421 1.64 -13.83 18.35
CA PHE A 421 2.95 -14.39 17.97
C PHE A 421 3.45 -15.56 18.84
N ILE A 422 2.75 -15.91 19.92
CA ILE A 422 3.29 -16.83 20.95
C ILE A 422 2.76 -18.26 20.83
N ALA A 423 1.81 -18.56 19.91
CA ALA A 423 1.21 -19.89 19.86
C ALA A 423 1.23 -20.54 18.47
N GLU A 424 1.64 -21.80 18.41
CA GLU A 424 1.58 -22.66 17.24
C GLU A 424 0.36 -23.61 17.30
N GLY A 425 -0.27 -23.90 16.14
CA GLY A 425 -1.29 -24.94 16.02
C GLY A 425 -2.69 -24.59 16.54
N ALA A 426 -3.37 -25.53 17.18
CA ALA A 426 -4.76 -25.42 17.65
C ALA A 426 -5.01 -24.29 18.65
N SER A 427 -4.00 -23.91 19.45
CA SER A 427 -4.08 -22.79 20.38
C SER A 427 -4.16 -21.41 19.68
N ARG A 428 -3.74 -21.31 18.42
CA ARG A 428 -3.82 -20.10 17.61
C ARG A 428 -5.28 -19.72 17.28
N ASN A 429 -6.14 -20.71 17.07
CA ASN A 429 -7.57 -20.49 16.80
C ASN A 429 -8.31 -20.00 18.05
N ASP A 430 -7.93 -20.46 19.21
CA ASP A 430 -8.51 -20.04 20.49
C ASP A 430 -8.07 -18.59 20.84
N LEU A 431 -6.80 -18.27 20.64
CA LEU A 431 -6.28 -16.90 20.80
C LEU A 431 -6.93 -15.90 19.81
N ALA A 432 -7.23 -16.33 18.59
CA ALA A 432 -7.90 -15.46 17.60
C ALA A 432 -9.30 -15.04 18.06
N ALA A 433 -9.98 -15.87 18.84
CA ALA A 433 -11.30 -15.56 19.40
C ALA A 433 -11.25 -14.50 20.53
N HIS A 434 -10.06 -14.24 21.08
CA HIS A 434 -9.83 -13.31 22.21
C HIS A 434 -9.14 -12.01 21.80
N VAL A 435 -8.95 -11.75 20.53
CA VAL A 435 -8.32 -10.49 20.03
C VAL A 435 -9.22 -9.28 20.25
N TYR A 436 -10.53 -9.50 20.34
CA TYR A 436 -11.52 -8.45 20.52
C TYR A 436 -12.29 -8.66 21.82
N ASP A 437 -12.41 -7.60 22.61
CA ASP A 437 -13.37 -7.51 23.68
C ASP A 437 -14.75 -7.13 23.13
N VAL A 438 -15.80 -7.58 23.81
CA VAL A 438 -17.19 -7.39 23.41
C VAL A 438 -17.96 -6.61 24.47
N THR A 439 -18.68 -5.59 24.02
CA THR A 439 -19.58 -4.83 24.89
C THR A 439 -20.92 -5.54 25.02
N TYR A 440 -21.14 -6.20 26.14
CA TYR A 440 -22.41 -6.90 26.44
C TYR A 440 -23.53 -5.93 26.85
N GLY A 441 -24.78 -6.36 26.66
CA GLY A 441 -25.98 -5.64 27.12
C GLY A 441 -26.48 -4.53 26.20
N VAL A 442 -25.78 -4.25 25.08
CA VAL A 442 -26.14 -3.22 24.10
C VAL A 442 -26.97 -3.76 22.93
N VAL A 443 -26.97 -5.07 22.72
CA VAL A 443 -27.72 -5.78 21.65
C VAL A 443 -28.80 -6.66 22.27
N ARG A 444 -30.00 -6.67 21.70
CA ARG A 444 -31.16 -7.48 22.12
C ARG A 444 -31.34 -8.65 21.16
N GLU A 445 -32.06 -9.70 21.60
CA GLU A 445 -32.38 -10.88 20.77
C GLU A 445 -33.21 -10.55 19.53
N THR A 446 -33.91 -9.43 19.53
CA THR A 446 -34.75 -8.95 18.41
C THR A 446 -33.98 -8.05 17.45
N ASP A 447 -32.75 -7.64 17.79
CA ASP A 447 -32.02 -6.66 17.04
C ASP A 447 -31.28 -7.30 15.82
N ASN A 448 -31.22 -6.52 14.75
CA ASN A 448 -30.18 -6.70 13.73
C ASN A 448 -28.88 -6.05 14.23
N LEU A 449 -27.77 -6.74 14.13
CA LEU A 449 -26.43 -6.20 14.44
C LEU A 449 -25.66 -5.98 13.15
N VAL A 450 -25.45 -4.73 12.79
CA VAL A 450 -24.68 -4.31 11.62
C VAL A 450 -23.26 -3.96 12.05
N VAL A 451 -22.27 -4.55 11.40
CA VAL A 451 -20.86 -4.20 11.57
C VAL A 451 -20.21 -3.92 10.23
N ILE A 452 -19.59 -2.75 10.07
CA ILE A 452 -18.84 -2.42 8.87
C ILE A 452 -17.35 -2.77 9.06
N ASP A 453 -16.77 -3.39 8.02
CA ASP A 453 -15.33 -3.66 7.88
C ASP A 453 -14.80 -2.97 6.61
N ASP A 454 -13.48 -2.81 6.50
CA ASP A 454 -12.86 -2.20 5.32
C ASP A 454 -12.91 -3.14 4.10
N SER A 455 -12.60 -4.41 4.27
CA SER A 455 -12.57 -5.41 3.20
C SER A 455 -12.66 -6.84 3.71
N ILE A 456 -13.20 -7.74 2.88
CA ILE A 456 -13.24 -9.18 3.15
C ILE A 456 -12.52 -9.90 1.99
N VAL A 457 -11.29 -10.36 2.23
CA VAL A 457 -10.45 -11.04 1.23
C VAL A 457 -10.51 -12.56 1.39
N ARG A 458 -9.90 -13.09 2.44
CA ARG A 458 -9.87 -14.54 2.74
C ARG A 458 -11.05 -14.99 3.61
N GLY A 459 -11.62 -14.08 4.38
CA GLY A 459 -12.72 -14.35 5.29
C GLY A 459 -12.33 -15.14 6.55
N THR A 460 -11.06 -15.49 6.74
CA THR A 460 -10.60 -16.31 7.87
C THR A 460 -10.88 -15.66 9.22
N THR A 461 -10.53 -14.38 9.36
CA THR A 461 -10.80 -13.60 10.59
C THR A 461 -12.30 -13.46 10.85
N LEU A 462 -13.06 -13.21 9.78
CA LEU A 462 -14.52 -13.08 9.89
C LEU A 462 -15.16 -14.38 10.40
N LYS A 463 -14.78 -15.52 9.82
CA LYS A 463 -15.29 -16.84 10.22
C LYS A 463 -14.84 -17.29 11.61
N GLN A 464 -13.54 -17.17 11.89
CA GLN A 464 -12.95 -17.72 13.11
C GLN A 464 -13.18 -16.88 14.36
N SER A 465 -13.25 -15.55 14.20
CA SER A 465 -13.30 -14.61 15.31
C SER A 465 -14.57 -13.77 15.31
N ILE A 466 -14.79 -12.96 14.27
CA ILE A 466 -15.77 -11.87 14.29
C ILE A 466 -17.21 -12.42 14.40
N ILE A 467 -17.64 -13.30 13.50
CA ILE A 467 -19.03 -13.84 13.54
C ILE A 467 -19.28 -14.56 14.86
N ARG A 468 -18.34 -15.39 15.33
CA ARG A 468 -18.48 -16.11 16.61
C ARG A 468 -18.58 -15.15 17.80
N MET A 469 -17.81 -14.09 17.78
CA MET A 469 -17.82 -13.06 18.82
C MET A 469 -19.18 -12.32 18.85
N LEU A 470 -19.65 -11.89 17.66
CA LEU A 470 -20.91 -11.17 17.53
C LEU A 470 -22.14 -12.05 17.88
N ASP A 471 -22.09 -13.35 17.55
CA ASP A 471 -23.16 -14.30 17.88
C ASP A 471 -23.32 -14.51 19.40
N ARG A 472 -22.27 -14.26 20.23
CA ARG A 472 -22.35 -14.27 21.70
C ARG A 472 -23.29 -13.20 22.25
N LEU A 473 -23.53 -12.12 21.49
CA LEU A 473 -24.48 -11.05 21.86
C LEU A 473 -25.94 -11.44 21.60
N ASN A 474 -26.16 -12.60 20.97
CA ASN A 474 -27.47 -13.17 20.68
C ASN A 474 -28.38 -12.27 19.81
N PRO A 475 -27.89 -11.62 18.72
CA PRO A 475 -28.74 -10.86 17.83
C PRO A 475 -29.64 -11.79 17.00
N LYS A 476 -30.75 -11.25 16.48
CA LYS A 476 -31.60 -11.93 15.50
C LYS A 476 -30.81 -12.18 14.18
N LYS A 477 -30.09 -11.16 13.75
CA LYS A 477 -29.33 -11.16 12.48
C LYS A 477 -28.01 -10.41 12.63
N ILE A 478 -26.98 -10.92 12.00
CA ILE A 478 -25.67 -10.25 11.85
C ILE A 478 -25.53 -9.84 10.39
N VAL A 479 -25.37 -8.55 10.13
CA VAL A 479 -25.07 -8.01 8.81
C VAL A 479 -23.64 -7.48 8.81
N VAL A 480 -22.75 -8.13 8.05
CA VAL A 480 -21.37 -7.67 7.87
C VAL A 480 -21.33 -6.83 6.59
N VAL A 481 -20.93 -5.59 6.72
CA VAL A 481 -20.81 -4.65 5.59
C VAL A 481 -19.34 -4.48 5.24
N SER A 482 -18.99 -4.67 3.97
CA SER A 482 -17.66 -4.35 3.45
C SER A 482 -17.69 -3.00 2.73
N SER A 483 -16.84 -2.05 3.13
CA SER A 483 -16.72 -0.77 2.43
C SER A 483 -16.00 -0.89 1.07
N SER A 484 -15.39 -2.05 0.79
CA SER A 484 -14.85 -2.41 -0.52
C SER A 484 -15.78 -3.35 -1.29
N PRO A 485 -15.70 -3.40 -2.64
CA PRO A 485 -16.30 -4.47 -3.43
C PRO A 485 -15.69 -5.84 -3.12
N GLN A 486 -16.27 -6.90 -3.67
CA GLN A 486 -15.73 -8.26 -3.53
C GLN A 486 -14.35 -8.37 -4.17
N VAL A 487 -13.34 -8.79 -3.39
CA VAL A 487 -12.00 -9.05 -3.91
C VAL A 487 -12.02 -10.39 -4.66
N ARG A 488 -11.95 -10.31 -5.99
CA ARG A 488 -12.10 -11.45 -6.91
C ARG A 488 -10.79 -11.87 -7.55
N TYR A 489 -9.89 -10.91 -7.80
CA TYR A 489 -8.68 -11.11 -8.58
C TYR A 489 -7.43 -10.79 -7.76
N PRO A 490 -6.31 -11.52 -8.02
CA PRO A 490 -5.08 -11.34 -7.27
C PRO A 490 -4.43 -9.98 -7.51
N ASP A 491 -3.58 -9.55 -6.57
CA ASP A 491 -2.64 -8.47 -6.80
C ASP A 491 -1.41 -8.95 -7.56
N CYS A 492 -0.98 -8.11 -8.49
CA CYS A 492 0.21 -8.32 -9.29
C CYS A 492 1.30 -7.27 -9.01
N TYR A 493 1.01 -6.28 -8.16
CA TYR A 493 1.83 -5.07 -8.00
C TYR A 493 2.46 -4.91 -6.61
N GLY A 494 2.42 -5.95 -5.77
CA GLY A 494 3.21 -6.01 -4.54
C GLY A 494 2.42 -6.02 -3.23
N ILE A 495 1.10 -6.28 -3.27
CA ILE A 495 0.30 -6.62 -2.08
C ILE A 495 0.28 -8.16 -1.90
N ASP A 496 0.24 -8.63 -0.67
CA ASP A 496 0.17 -10.08 -0.38
C ASP A 496 -1.23 -10.67 -0.64
N MET A 497 -1.65 -10.58 -1.90
CA MET A 497 -2.91 -11.12 -2.42
C MET A 497 -2.68 -11.81 -3.78
N SER A 498 -1.62 -12.60 -3.91
CA SER A 498 -1.25 -13.23 -5.18
C SER A 498 -1.91 -14.60 -5.41
N ARG A 499 -2.42 -15.25 -4.36
CA ARG A 499 -2.98 -16.61 -4.46
C ARG A 499 -4.49 -16.57 -4.59
N MET A 500 -4.98 -16.78 -5.80
CA MET A 500 -6.41 -16.75 -6.13
C MET A 500 -7.24 -17.74 -5.30
N GLY A 501 -6.74 -18.95 -5.07
CA GLY A 501 -7.39 -20.00 -4.27
C GLY A 501 -7.59 -19.63 -2.78
N GLU A 502 -7.02 -18.54 -2.28
CA GLU A 502 -7.24 -18.06 -0.92
C GLU A 502 -8.46 -17.13 -0.80
N PHE A 503 -8.93 -16.53 -1.91
CA PHE A 503 -10.02 -15.57 -1.89
C PHE A 503 -11.37 -16.23 -1.67
N ILE A 504 -12.14 -15.71 -0.73
CA ILE A 504 -13.46 -16.25 -0.43
C ILE A 504 -14.44 -16.07 -1.60
N ALA A 505 -14.35 -14.95 -2.34
CA ALA A 505 -15.17 -14.71 -3.52
C ALA A 505 -14.88 -15.71 -4.63
N PHE A 506 -13.60 -16.03 -4.86
CA PHE A 506 -13.21 -17.05 -5.82
C PHE A 506 -13.71 -18.45 -5.42
N LYS A 507 -13.49 -18.84 -4.16
CA LYS A 507 -14.02 -20.13 -3.63
C LYS A 507 -15.53 -20.23 -3.78
N ALA A 508 -16.26 -19.15 -3.48
CA ALA A 508 -17.71 -19.10 -3.61
C ALA A 508 -18.16 -19.26 -5.07
N ALA A 509 -17.49 -18.59 -6.03
CA ALA A 509 -17.80 -18.73 -7.45
C ALA A 509 -17.53 -20.17 -7.95
N ILE A 510 -16.39 -20.76 -7.60
CA ILE A 510 -16.07 -22.16 -7.94
C ILE A 510 -17.12 -23.14 -7.38
N GLU A 511 -17.52 -22.97 -6.12
CA GLU A 511 -18.54 -23.82 -5.50
C GLU A 511 -19.93 -23.64 -6.17
N LEU A 512 -20.29 -22.42 -6.56
CA LEU A 512 -21.52 -22.15 -7.32
C LEU A 512 -21.49 -22.80 -8.71
N LEU A 513 -20.36 -22.75 -9.43
CA LEU A 513 -20.20 -23.43 -10.72
C LEU A 513 -20.39 -24.93 -10.59
N LYS A 514 -19.73 -25.56 -9.61
CA LYS A 514 -19.88 -26.99 -9.33
C LYS A 514 -21.33 -27.36 -8.97
N TYR A 515 -21.96 -26.59 -8.08
CA TYR A 515 -23.35 -26.82 -7.66
C TYR A 515 -24.34 -26.74 -8.83
N ARG A 516 -24.10 -25.84 -9.80
CA ARG A 516 -24.93 -25.69 -11.02
C ARG A 516 -24.54 -26.67 -12.16
N GLY A 517 -23.58 -27.57 -11.93
CA GLY A 517 -23.11 -28.50 -12.97
C GLY A 517 -22.36 -27.82 -14.12
N MET A 518 -21.79 -26.62 -13.89
CA MET A 518 -21.09 -25.79 -14.89
C MET A 518 -19.57 -26.03 -14.83
N GLN A 519 -19.11 -27.26 -14.63
CA GLN A 519 -17.67 -27.59 -14.61
C GLN A 519 -16.97 -27.17 -15.91
N SER A 520 -17.67 -27.22 -17.06
CA SER A 520 -17.10 -26.82 -18.36
C SER A 520 -16.57 -25.38 -18.35
N VAL A 521 -17.19 -24.46 -17.59
CA VAL A 521 -16.71 -23.07 -17.49
C VAL A 521 -15.32 -23.02 -16.86
N ILE A 522 -15.04 -23.84 -15.85
CA ILE A 522 -13.74 -23.94 -15.19
C ILE A 522 -12.70 -24.48 -16.17
N ASP A 523 -13.04 -25.58 -16.88
CA ASP A 523 -12.13 -26.24 -17.81
C ASP A 523 -11.85 -25.37 -19.06
N GLU A 524 -12.87 -24.72 -19.59
CA GLU A 524 -12.74 -23.77 -20.72
C GLU A 524 -11.93 -22.52 -20.31
N THR A 525 -12.08 -22.03 -19.08
CA THR A 525 -11.27 -20.92 -18.57
C THR A 525 -9.81 -21.32 -18.47
N TYR A 526 -9.51 -22.55 -18.00
CA TYR A 526 -8.15 -23.07 -17.95
C TYR A 526 -7.50 -23.15 -19.35
N ALA A 527 -8.23 -23.73 -20.32
CA ALA A 527 -7.74 -23.79 -21.71
C ALA A 527 -7.50 -22.39 -22.30
N GLU A 528 -8.37 -21.43 -22.00
CA GLU A 528 -8.21 -20.06 -22.46
C GLU A 528 -7.04 -19.36 -21.79
N CYS A 529 -6.82 -19.53 -20.48
CA CYS A 529 -5.65 -18.99 -19.80
C CYS A 529 -4.35 -19.51 -20.43
N LEU A 530 -4.26 -20.81 -20.75
CA LEU A 530 -3.10 -21.36 -21.44
C LEU A 530 -2.90 -20.73 -22.82
N ARG A 531 -3.98 -20.49 -23.57
CA ARG A 531 -3.91 -19.82 -24.88
C ARG A 531 -3.44 -18.36 -24.74
N GLN A 532 -3.95 -17.63 -23.72
CA GLN A 532 -3.55 -16.26 -23.46
C GLN A 532 -2.05 -16.16 -23.16
N LEU A 533 -1.50 -17.08 -22.35
CA LEU A 533 -0.08 -17.10 -21.98
C LEU A 533 0.89 -17.35 -23.17
N GLU A 534 0.38 -17.79 -24.33
CA GLU A 534 1.17 -17.96 -25.56
C GLU A 534 1.18 -16.67 -26.42
N LEU A 535 0.31 -15.69 -26.13
CA LEU A 535 0.24 -14.42 -26.87
C LEU A 535 1.36 -13.45 -26.49
N PRO A 536 1.67 -12.45 -27.33
CA PRO A 536 2.43 -11.28 -26.91
C PRO A 536 1.77 -10.62 -25.69
N MET A 537 2.59 -10.13 -24.75
CA MET A 537 2.09 -9.64 -23.46
C MET A 537 1.05 -8.51 -23.58
N ASP A 538 1.19 -7.66 -24.58
CA ASP A 538 0.28 -6.54 -24.90
C ASP A 538 -1.05 -6.95 -25.54
N GLU A 539 -1.17 -8.21 -25.99
CA GLU A 539 -2.39 -8.78 -26.55
C GLU A 539 -3.15 -9.66 -25.53
N MET A 540 -2.58 -9.88 -24.35
CA MET A 540 -3.18 -10.74 -23.32
C MET A 540 -4.39 -10.07 -22.66
N GLU A 541 -5.45 -10.85 -22.46
CA GLU A 541 -6.66 -10.47 -21.73
C GLU A 541 -6.88 -11.37 -20.51
N ASN A 542 -7.52 -10.85 -19.47
CA ASN A 542 -7.88 -11.61 -18.28
C ASN A 542 -9.02 -12.60 -18.58
N ALA A 543 -8.68 -13.87 -18.84
CA ALA A 543 -9.64 -14.93 -19.09
C ALA A 543 -10.42 -15.37 -17.83
N VAL A 544 -9.90 -15.10 -16.64
CA VAL A 544 -10.52 -15.52 -15.35
C VAL A 544 -11.84 -14.82 -15.09
N LYS A 545 -12.15 -13.71 -15.76
CA LYS A 545 -13.47 -13.05 -15.71
C LYS A 545 -14.62 -14.02 -16.01
N ARG A 546 -14.40 -15.06 -16.82
CA ARG A 546 -15.39 -16.09 -17.17
C ARG A 546 -15.91 -16.86 -15.96
N ILE A 547 -15.10 -17.00 -14.91
CA ILE A 547 -15.48 -17.70 -13.66
C ILE A 547 -16.63 -16.99 -12.94
N TYR A 548 -16.67 -15.67 -13.01
CA TYR A 548 -17.66 -14.85 -12.33
C TYR A 548 -18.86 -14.45 -13.19
N ALA A 549 -18.70 -14.51 -14.52
CA ALA A 549 -19.73 -14.06 -15.48
C ALA A 549 -21.12 -14.70 -15.31
N PRO A 550 -21.27 -15.99 -14.88
CA PRO A 550 -22.59 -16.61 -14.69
C PRO A 550 -23.37 -16.11 -13.46
N PHE A 551 -22.79 -15.26 -12.61
CA PHE A 551 -23.33 -14.91 -11.30
C PHE A 551 -23.48 -13.41 -11.11
N THR A 552 -24.50 -13.04 -10.37
CA THR A 552 -24.62 -11.68 -9.80
C THR A 552 -23.77 -11.55 -8.54
N ASP A 553 -23.38 -10.33 -8.18
CA ASP A 553 -22.65 -10.04 -6.94
C ASP A 553 -23.39 -10.52 -5.70
N ARG A 554 -24.73 -10.42 -5.70
CA ARG A 554 -25.59 -10.90 -4.59
C ARG A 554 -25.58 -12.43 -4.44
N GLU A 555 -25.51 -13.18 -5.53
CA GLU A 555 -25.40 -14.65 -5.48
C GLU A 555 -24.06 -15.08 -4.87
N ILE A 556 -22.97 -14.42 -5.28
CA ILE A 556 -21.64 -14.66 -4.72
C ILE A 556 -21.61 -14.28 -3.24
N SER A 557 -22.12 -13.09 -2.86
CA SER A 557 -22.19 -12.65 -1.45
C SER A 557 -22.96 -13.61 -0.56
N ARG A 558 -24.09 -14.12 -1.05
CA ARG A 558 -24.90 -15.12 -0.31
C ARG A 558 -24.11 -16.41 -0.10
N LYS A 559 -23.42 -16.91 -1.14
CA LYS A 559 -22.58 -18.09 -1.02
C LYS A 559 -21.40 -17.87 -0.08
N MET A 560 -20.80 -16.71 -0.12
CA MET A 560 -19.74 -16.34 0.83
C MET A 560 -20.26 -16.32 2.28
N ALA A 561 -21.43 -15.75 2.53
CA ALA A 561 -22.06 -15.74 3.86
C ALA A 561 -22.30 -17.17 4.37
N GLU A 562 -22.83 -18.06 3.53
CA GLU A 562 -23.00 -19.49 3.84
C GLU A 562 -21.67 -20.14 4.24
N MET A 563 -20.61 -19.94 3.46
CA MET A 563 -19.29 -20.54 3.69
C MET A 563 -18.57 -19.97 4.93
N LEU A 564 -18.83 -18.71 5.25
CA LEU A 564 -18.18 -18.01 6.36
C LEU A 564 -18.94 -18.15 7.67
N THR A 565 -20.19 -18.56 7.66
CA THR A 565 -20.98 -18.79 8.88
C THR A 565 -20.48 -20.04 9.59
N PRO A 566 -19.98 -19.96 10.83
CA PRO A 566 -19.54 -21.12 11.60
C PRO A 566 -20.72 -22.04 11.95
N ALA A 567 -20.46 -23.34 12.03
CA ALA A 567 -21.46 -24.29 12.52
C ALA A 567 -21.88 -23.91 13.96
N GLY A 568 -23.19 -23.93 14.20
CA GLY A 568 -23.77 -23.59 15.51
C GLY A 568 -24.02 -22.09 15.73
N THR A 569 -23.76 -21.24 14.74
CA THR A 569 -24.19 -19.83 14.77
C THR A 569 -25.72 -19.75 14.82
N ARG A 570 -26.27 -18.97 15.75
CA ARG A 570 -27.71 -18.83 15.98
C ARG A 570 -28.32 -17.72 15.13
N ALA A 571 -27.59 -16.65 14.96
CA ALA A 571 -28.02 -15.51 14.17
C ALA A 571 -28.01 -15.84 12.66
N GLU A 572 -28.97 -15.29 11.92
CA GLU A 572 -28.85 -15.21 10.45
C GLU A 572 -27.66 -14.33 10.09
N VAL A 573 -26.80 -14.77 9.14
CA VAL A 573 -25.63 -14.01 8.70
C VAL A 573 -25.81 -13.57 7.26
N GLU A 574 -25.70 -12.27 7.01
CA GLU A 574 -25.70 -11.68 5.68
C GLU A 574 -24.45 -10.83 5.48
N ILE A 575 -23.92 -10.80 4.24
CA ILE A 575 -22.78 -9.96 3.89
C ILE A 575 -23.18 -9.01 2.77
N VAL A 576 -23.00 -7.72 3.02
CA VAL A 576 -23.25 -6.63 2.08
C VAL A 576 -21.90 -6.06 1.63
N TYR A 577 -21.70 -5.97 0.33
CA TYR A 577 -20.48 -5.39 -0.27
C TYR A 577 -20.80 -4.06 -0.92
N GLN A 578 -19.81 -3.17 -0.94
CA GLN A 578 -19.80 -2.02 -1.83
C GLN A 578 -19.94 -2.48 -3.29
N SER A 579 -20.65 -1.75 -4.11
CA SER A 579 -20.65 -1.94 -5.57
C SER A 579 -19.44 -1.26 -6.22
N ILE A 580 -19.02 -1.73 -7.40
CA ILE A 580 -17.97 -1.06 -8.20
C ILE A 580 -18.39 0.37 -8.55
N ASP A 581 -19.66 0.58 -8.90
CA ASP A 581 -20.20 1.93 -9.13
C ASP A 581 -20.15 2.82 -7.88
N GLY A 582 -20.41 2.24 -6.70
CA GLY A 582 -20.29 2.94 -5.41
C GLY A 582 -18.83 3.29 -5.10
N LEU A 583 -17.89 2.40 -5.41
CA LEU A 583 -16.46 2.68 -5.33
C LEU A 583 -16.07 3.86 -6.22
N HIS A 584 -16.49 3.87 -7.48
CA HIS A 584 -16.18 4.93 -8.45
C HIS A 584 -16.79 6.28 -8.07
N ARG A 585 -17.98 6.27 -7.44
CA ARG A 585 -18.58 7.50 -6.89
C ARG A 585 -17.82 8.04 -5.69
N ALA A 586 -17.25 7.16 -4.86
CA ALA A 586 -16.48 7.56 -3.69
C ALA A 586 -15.07 8.04 -4.06
N ILE A 587 -14.40 7.31 -4.95
CA ILE A 587 -13.04 7.57 -5.40
C ILE A 587 -13.11 8.05 -6.85
N THR A 588 -13.27 9.35 -7.03
CA THR A 588 -13.47 9.96 -8.36
C THR A 588 -12.16 10.15 -9.15
N SER A 589 -11.01 9.96 -8.51
CA SER A 589 -9.69 10.17 -9.11
C SER A 589 -9.16 8.95 -9.89
N CYS A 590 -9.99 8.32 -10.74
CA CYS A 590 -9.65 7.16 -11.58
C CYS A 590 -9.09 5.98 -10.76
N PRO A 591 -9.93 5.27 -9.98
CA PRO A 591 -9.46 4.17 -9.14
C PRO A 591 -9.00 2.99 -10.00
N GLY A 592 -7.83 2.47 -9.66
CA GLY A 592 -7.42 1.15 -10.11
C GLY A 592 -8.17 0.10 -9.32
N ASP A 593 -9.12 -0.54 -9.95
CA ASP A 593 -10.10 -1.46 -9.34
C ASP A 593 -9.93 -2.92 -9.75
N TRP A 594 -8.78 -3.27 -10.30
CA TRP A 594 -8.47 -4.61 -10.86
C TRP A 594 -8.73 -5.78 -9.90
N TYR A 595 -8.65 -5.55 -8.58
CA TYR A 595 -9.00 -6.55 -7.58
C TYR A 595 -10.46 -6.97 -7.64
N PHE A 596 -11.34 -6.09 -8.11
CA PHE A 596 -12.79 -6.22 -8.14
C PHE A 596 -13.30 -6.48 -9.56
N SER A 597 -12.86 -5.68 -10.53
CA SER A 597 -13.27 -5.73 -11.94
C SER A 597 -12.47 -6.75 -12.77
N GLY A 598 -11.22 -7.00 -12.40
CA GLY A 598 -10.27 -7.76 -13.23
C GLY A 598 -9.67 -6.95 -14.38
N ASP A 599 -9.83 -5.60 -14.38
CA ASP A 599 -9.29 -4.70 -15.39
C ASP A 599 -7.89 -4.22 -14.99
N TYR A 600 -6.89 -5.04 -15.26
CA TYR A 600 -5.51 -4.75 -14.89
C TYR A 600 -4.94 -3.57 -15.69
N PRO A 601 -4.25 -2.61 -15.04
CA PRO A 601 -3.74 -1.40 -15.68
C PRO A 601 -2.53 -1.64 -16.59
N THR A 602 -1.90 -2.82 -16.49
CA THR A 602 -0.73 -3.18 -17.30
C THR A 602 -0.87 -4.56 -17.93
N PRO A 603 -0.28 -4.80 -19.10
CA PRO A 603 -0.32 -6.11 -19.77
C PRO A 603 0.20 -7.27 -18.90
N GLY A 604 1.26 -7.03 -18.13
CA GLY A 604 1.81 -8.02 -17.22
C GLY A 604 0.85 -8.44 -16.11
N GLY A 605 -0.10 -7.58 -15.73
CA GLY A 605 -1.18 -7.90 -14.80
C GLY A 605 -2.10 -8.99 -15.35
N ASN A 606 -2.53 -8.88 -16.62
CA ASN A 606 -3.34 -9.89 -17.30
C ASN A 606 -2.60 -11.24 -17.36
N ARG A 607 -1.30 -11.21 -17.71
CA ARG A 607 -0.47 -12.42 -17.71
C ARG A 607 -0.45 -13.12 -16.34
N LEU A 608 -0.25 -12.34 -15.29
CA LEU A 608 -0.10 -12.91 -13.94
C LEU A 608 -1.42 -13.44 -13.37
N VAL A 609 -2.57 -12.85 -13.68
CA VAL A 609 -3.86 -13.40 -13.23
C VAL A 609 -4.18 -14.71 -13.92
N ASP A 610 -3.92 -14.85 -15.23
CA ASP A 610 -4.12 -16.09 -15.96
C ASP A 610 -3.17 -17.18 -15.46
N GLN A 611 -1.90 -16.84 -15.21
CA GLN A 611 -0.95 -17.76 -14.59
C GLN A 611 -1.38 -18.20 -13.17
N ALA A 612 -1.94 -17.29 -12.38
CA ALA A 612 -2.45 -17.62 -11.04
C ALA A 612 -3.63 -18.62 -11.12
N PHE A 613 -4.48 -18.51 -12.13
CA PHE A 613 -5.57 -19.46 -12.36
C PHE A 613 -5.05 -20.82 -12.83
N VAL A 614 -4.08 -20.85 -13.76
CA VAL A 614 -3.41 -22.09 -14.20
C VAL A 614 -2.78 -22.81 -13.00
N ASN A 615 -2.02 -22.09 -12.17
CA ASN A 615 -1.42 -22.64 -10.96
C ASN A 615 -2.47 -23.21 -9.98
N TYR A 616 -3.61 -22.53 -9.83
CA TYR A 616 -4.72 -23.02 -9.01
C TYR A 616 -5.31 -24.32 -9.58
N TYR A 617 -5.61 -24.37 -10.88
CA TYR A 617 -6.22 -25.50 -11.55
C TYR A 617 -5.33 -26.76 -11.50
N GLU A 618 -4.02 -26.60 -11.67
CA GLU A 618 -3.03 -27.68 -11.62
C GLU A 618 -2.67 -28.13 -10.20
N GLY A 619 -3.20 -27.48 -9.16
CA GLY A 619 -2.85 -27.76 -7.77
C GLY A 619 -1.47 -27.29 -7.35
N ASN A 620 -0.85 -26.39 -8.12
CA ASN A 620 0.48 -25.82 -7.90
C ASN A 620 0.40 -24.53 -7.02
N ALA A 621 -0.40 -24.54 -5.95
CA ALA A 621 -0.70 -23.36 -5.15
C ALA A 621 0.53 -22.64 -4.56
N ASP A 622 1.69 -23.29 -4.49
CA ASP A 622 2.96 -22.73 -4.01
C ASP A 622 3.80 -22.07 -5.12
N LYS A 623 3.45 -22.24 -6.40
CA LYS A 623 4.05 -21.52 -7.51
C LYS A 623 3.31 -20.19 -7.70
N ARG A 624 4.08 -19.13 -7.77
CA ARG A 624 3.62 -17.75 -8.04
C ARG A 624 3.90 -17.40 -9.49
#